data_eed2bfb05e75d0b8bdd385e77a14be20
#
_entry.id   eed2bfb05e75d0b8bdd385e77a14be20
#
_cell.length_a   1.000
_cell.length_b   1.000
_cell.length_c   1.000
_cell.angle_alpha   90.00
_cell.angle_beta   90.00
_cell.angle_gamma   90.00
#
_symmetry.space_group_name_H-M   'P 1'
#
loop_
_entity.id
_entity.type
_entity.pdbx_description
1 polymer ?
#
loop_
_entity_poly.entity_id
_entity_poly.type
_entity_poly.pdbx_seq_one_letter_code
_entity_poly.pdbx_strand_id
1 'polypeptide(L)'
;MKIFACAALLLASCGGTQTAGEQAQTPETKTAVKHGPEIALLKPDPKSGMTVNEALQNRRSWREYAPEALSLEELSGVMWAAGGINRPQDGRLTAPSALALYPIRIYAFFPEGVYRYDAKGQKLVRVTEGDHRNLAGAQPFVFTAPLNLAYVADMSVYEGKNIPAGHVRYLCGQDAAGYAENVNLY
;
A
#
# COMPACT_ATOMS: atom_id res chain seq x y z
N MET A 1 6.25 -8.08 6.65
CA MET A 1 6.25 -7.91 5.19
C MET A 1 6.30 -6.42 4.91
N LYS A 2 7.14 -5.99 4.02
CA LYS A 2 7.61 -4.61 3.92
C LYS A 2 7.07 -3.95 2.69
N ILE A 3 6.65 -2.71 2.80
CA ILE A 3 6.20 -1.92 1.67
C ILE A 3 7.13 -0.74 1.46
N PHE A 4 7.43 -0.54 0.21
CA PHE A 4 8.42 0.40 -0.26
C PHE A 4 7.71 1.62 -0.84
N ALA A 5 8.05 2.81 -0.33
CA ALA A 5 7.76 4.03 -1.05
C ALA A 5 8.73 4.13 -2.24
N CYS A 6 8.22 4.04 -3.45
CA CYS A 6 9.02 4.24 -4.65
C CYS A 6 9.19 5.74 -4.87
N ALA A 7 10.38 6.28 -4.55
CA ALA A 7 10.77 7.61 -5.00
C ALA A 7 11.47 7.47 -6.34
N ALA A 8 10.95 8.11 -7.38
CA ALA A 8 11.60 8.20 -8.68
C ALA A 8 12.85 9.07 -8.58
N LEU A 9 14.01 8.48 -8.78
CA LEU A 9 15.31 9.18 -8.89
C LEU A 9 15.49 9.65 -10.33
N LEU A 10 15.44 10.95 -10.55
CA LEU A 10 15.84 11.60 -11.81
C LEU A 10 17.37 11.63 -11.90
N LEU A 11 17.95 10.79 -12.73
CA LEU A 11 19.34 10.90 -13.15
C LEU A 11 19.44 11.92 -14.30
N ALA A 12 20.08 13.04 -14.03
CA ALA A 12 20.49 13.99 -15.07
C ALA A 12 21.67 13.42 -15.85
N SER A 13 21.46 13.10 -17.13
CA SER A 13 22.53 12.81 -18.08
C SER A 13 22.72 14.02 -18.98
N CYS A 14 23.92 14.56 -19.01
CA CYS A 14 24.34 15.63 -19.94
C CYS A 14 24.55 15.12 -21.37
N GLY A 15 24.00 15.86 -22.33
CA GLY A 15 24.56 15.96 -23.68
C GLY A 15 23.64 15.56 -24.83
N GLY A 16 23.19 16.56 -25.60
CA GLY A 16 22.60 16.36 -26.92
C GLY A 16 21.41 17.24 -27.26
N THR A 17 21.64 18.35 -27.91
CA THR A 17 20.68 19.27 -28.52
C THR A 17 19.64 18.57 -29.38
N GLN A 18 18.36 18.62 -28.99
CA GLN A 18 17.23 18.62 -29.92
C GLN A 18 16.06 19.40 -29.30
N THR A 19 15.66 20.46 -29.97
CA THR A 19 14.46 21.27 -29.70
C THR A 19 13.22 20.51 -30.04
N ALA A 20 12.48 20.07 -28.99
CA ALA A 20 11.06 19.72 -29.06
C ALA A 20 10.43 20.27 -27.79
N GLY A 21 9.32 21.00 -27.92
CA GLY A 21 8.70 21.75 -26.82
C GLY A 21 8.35 20.87 -25.64
N GLU A 22 9.15 20.97 -24.60
CA GLU A 22 8.88 20.45 -23.28
C GLU A 22 7.83 21.35 -22.63
N GLN A 23 6.60 20.89 -22.62
CA GLN A 23 5.58 21.50 -21.77
C GLN A 23 6.03 21.27 -20.33
N ALA A 24 6.52 22.32 -19.68
CA ALA A 24 6.81 22.34 -18.26
C ALA A 24 5.52 21.98 -17.51
N GLN A 25 5.43 20.75 -17.02
CA GLN A 25 4.41 20.34 -16.05
C GLN A 25 4.64 21.18 -14.80
N THR A 26 3.68 22.03 -14.49
CA THR A 26 3.63 22.76 -13.22
C THR A 26 3.72 21.72 -12.10
N PRO A 27 4.62 21.86 -11.10
CA PRO A 27 4.70 20.90 -10.01
C PRO A 27 3.34 20.86 -9.30
N GLU A 28 2.66 19.73 -9.40
CA GLU A 28 1.44 19.50 -8.62
C GLU A 28 1.81 19.60 -7.14
N THR A 29 1.14 20.50 -6.43
CA THR A 29 1.35 20.68 -5.00
C THR A 29 0.83 19.43 -4.29
N LYS A 30 1.73 18.55 -3.87
CA LYS A 30 1.38 17.32 -3.14
C LYS A 30 0.66 17.65 -1.83
N THR A 31 -0.48 17.01 -1.61
CA THR A 31 -1.28 17.21 -0.38
C THR A 31 -0.64 16.44 0.78
N ALA A 32 -0.29 17.15 1.86
CA ALA A 32 0.27 16.50 3.04
C ALA A 32 -0.79 15.66 3.79
N VAL A 33 -0.38 14.50 4.30
CA VAL A 33 -1.24 13.66 5.14
C VAL A 33 -1.45 14.33 6.50
N LYS A 34 -2.70 14.48 6.91
CA LYS A 34 -3.06 14.99 8.25
C LYS A 34 -3.36 13.82 9.17
N HIS A 35 -2.44 13.53 10.08
CA HIS A 35 -2.55 12.46 11.06
C HIS A 35 -3.53 12.83 12.19
N GLY A 36 -4.80 12.41 12.04
CA GLY A 36 -5.89 12.60 13.02
C GLY A 36 -6.43 11.25 13.52
N PRO A 37 -7.56 11.21 14.22
CA PRO A 37 -8.26 9.98 14.57
C PRO A 37 -8.64 9.13 13.34
N GLU A 38 -8.89 9.81 12.24
CA GLU A 38 -9.12 9.22 10.93
C GLU A 38 -8.34 9.98 9.86
N ILE A 39 -7.93 9.29 8.80
CA ILE A 39 -7.34 9.87 7.59
C ILE A 39 -8.26 9.48 6.44
N ALA A 40 -8.99 10.45 5.88
CA ALA A 40 -9.78 10.23 4.68
C ALA A 40 -8.84 10.05 3.48
N LEU A 41 -9.07 9.00 2.70
CA LEU A 41 -8.29 8.69 1.51
C LEU A 41 -9.00 9.18 0.25
N LEU A 42 -8.22 9.53 -0.75
CA LEU A 42 -8.73 9.95 -2.05
C LEU A 42 -9.24 8.74 -2.83
N LYS A 43 -10.19 8.98 -3.73
CA LYS A 43 -10.61 7.95 -4.67
C LYS A 43 -9.46 7.62 -5.61
N PRO A 44 -9.22 6.32 -5.88
CA PRO A 44 -8.19 5.92 -6.82
C PRO A 44 -8.52 6.38 -8.25
N ASP A 45 -7.51 6.78 -8.99
CA ASP A 45 -7.62 6.94 -10.43
C ASP A 45 -7.08 5.67 -11.13
N PRO A 46 -7.95 4.80 -11.65
CA PRO A 46 -7.52 3.55 -12.27
C PRO A 46 -6.81 3.75 -13.63
N LYS A 47 -6.74 4.99 -14.11
CA LYS A 47 -6.05 5.35 -15.36
C LYS A 47 -4.67 5.97 -15.12
N SER A 48 -4.33 6.27 -13.88
CA SER A 48 -3.01 6.80 -13.51
C SER A 48 -1.98 5.67 -13.41
N GLY A 49 -0.71 6.05 -13.48
CA GLY A 49 0.40 5.14 -13.28
C GLY A 49 0.94 4.51 -14.58
N MET A 50 1.88 3.58 -14.40
CA MET A 50 2.50 2.84 -15.50
C MET A 50 1.70 1.58 -15.87
N THR A 51 2.03 1.00 -17.01
CA THR A 51 1.43 -0.29 -17.39
C THR A 51 1.92 -1.42 -16.49
N VAL A 52 1.15 -2.51 -16.38
CA VAL A 52 1.55 -3.69 -15.61
C VAL A 52 2.89 -4.26 -16.09
N ASN A 53 3.18 -4.23 -17.41
CA ASN A 53 4.45 -4.72 -17.93
C ASN A 53 5.63 -3.85 -17.47
N GLU A 54 5.47 -2.55 -17.44
CA GLU A 54 6.47 -1.62 -16.92
C GLU A 54 6.67 -1.80 -15.40
N ALA A 55 5.58 -1.97 -14.64
CA ALA A 55 5.64 -2.24 -13.22
C ALA A 55 6.41 -3.55 -12.92
N LEU A 56 6.11 -4.63 -13.65
CA LEU A 56 6.82 -5.91 -13.55
C LEU A 56 8.30 -5.79 -13.91
N GLN A 57 8.63 -5.02 -14.96
CA GLN A 57 10.02 -4.77 -15.38
C GLN A 57 10.82 -4.00 -14.34
N ASN A 58 10.17 -3.06 -13.64
CA ASN A 58 10.80 -2.18 -12.66
C ASN A 58 10.80 -2.76 -11.24
N ARG A 59 9.96 -3.76 -10.95
CA ARG A 59 9.82 -4.34 -9.61
C ARG A 59 11.14 -4.86 -9.06
N ARG A 60 11.55 -4.35 -7.92
CA ARG A 60 12.72 -4.82 -7.16
C ARG A 60 12.54 -4.53 -5.67
N SER A 61 13.33 -5.18 -4.83
CA SER A 61 13.31 -4.92 -3.38
C SER A 61 14.13 -3.70 -3.04
N TRP A 62 13.48 -2.57 -2.84
CA TRP A 62 14.11 -1.36 -2.33
C TRP A 62 14.21 -1.41 -0.79
N ARG A 63 15.28 -0.87 -0.22
CA ARG A 63 15.51 -0.79 1.23
C ARG A 63 15.98 0.58 1.68
N GLU A 64 16.01 1.51 0.77
CA GLU A 64 16.31 2.93 0.98
C GLU A 64 15.05 3.73 0.69
N TYR A 65 14.78 4.73 1.51
CA TYR A 65 13.57 5.54 1.42
C TYR A 65 13.96 7.00 1.24
N ALA A 66 13.15 7.72 0.48
CA ALA A 66 13.22 9.17 0.43
C ALA A 66 12.89 9.76 1.81
N PRO A 67 13.51 10.90 2.19
CA PRO A 67 13.23 11.53 3.49
C PRO A 67 11.85 12.19 3.54
N GLU A 68 11.22 12.41 2.40
CA GLU A 68 9.93 13.05 2.30
C GLU A 68 8.81 12.11 2.77
N ALA A 69 7.85 12.68 3.50
CA ALA A 69 6.63 11.96 3.84
C ALA A 69 5.79 11.69 2.57
N LEU A 70 5.03 10.59 2.60
CA LEU A 70 4.06 10.29 1.54
C LEU A 70 3.02 11.42 1.45
N SER A 71 2.68 11.79 0.23
CA SER A 71 1.50 12.63 -0.02
C SER A 71 0.22 11.83 0.23
N LEU A 72 -0.90 12.54 0.36
CA LEU A 72 -2.21 11.90 0.50
C LEU A 72 -2.57 11.08 -0.76
N GLU A 73 -2.15 11.54 -1.93
CA GLU A 73 -2.33 10.87 -3.21
C GLU A 73 -1.58 9.53 -3.23
N GLU A 74 -0.29 9.55 -2.89
CA GLU A 74 0.56 8.35 -2.82
C GLU A 74 0.03 7.36 -1.78
N LEU A 75 -0.30 7.84 -0.58
CA LEU A 75 -0.90 7.01 0.47
C LEU A 75 -2.20 6.36 0.01
N SER A 76 -3.09 7.14 -0.62
CA SER A 76 -4.39 6.64 -1.08
C SER A 76 -4.24 5.57 -2.15
N GLY A 77 -3.31 5.74 -3.08
CA GLY A 77 -3.00 4.76 -4.11
C GLY A 77 -2.42 3.48 -3.54
N VAL A 78 -1.43 3.57 -2.65
CA VAL A 78 -0.85 2.42 -1.94
C VAL A 78 -1.93 1.62 -1.18
N MET A 79 -2.80 2.30 -0.43
CA MET A 79 -3.86 1.65 0.34
C MET A 79 -4.90 0.99 -0.57
N TRP A 80 -5.25 1.64 -1.69
CA TRP A 80 -6.14 1.04 -2.67
C TRP A 80 -5.51 -0.17 -3.35
N ALA A 81 -4.26 -0.10 -3.77
CA ALA A 81 -3.54 -1.23 -4.33
C ALA A 81 -3.48 -2.40 -3.34
N ALA A 82 -3.20 -2.12 -2.06
CA ALA A 82 -3.13 -3.12 -1.02
C ALA A 82 -4.43 -3.91 -0.83
N GLY A 83 -5.60 -3.27 -0.86
CA GLY A 83 -6.85 -3.99 -0.60
C GLY A 83 -8.09 -3.12 -0.75
N GLY A 84 -8.06 -2.18 -1.71
CA GLY A 84 -9.22 -1.35 -2.01
C GLY A 84 -10.32 -2.09 -2.74
N ILE A 85 -11.54 -1.56 -2.69
CA ILE A 85 -12.67 -2.11 -3.42
C ILE A 85 -12.55 -1.67 -4.88
N ASN A 86 -12.39 -2.64 -5.80
CA ASN A 86 -12.36 -2.40 -7.25
C ASN A 86 -13.66 -2.82 -7.95
N ARG A 87 -14.54 -3.52 -7.26
CA ARG A 87 -15.87 -3.95 -7.73
C ARG A 87 -16.93 -3.54 -6.71
N PRO A 88 -17.38 -2.27 -6.73
CA PRO A 88 -18.29 -1.72 -5.73
C PRO A 88 -19.64 -2.46 -5.63
N GLN A 89 -20.10 -3.05 -6.76
CA GLN A 89 -21.37 -3.76 -6.84
C GLN A 89 -21.41 -5.03 -5.99
N ASP A 90 -20.28 -5.68 -5.76
CA ASP A 90 -20.17 -6.92 -4.99
C ASP A 90 -19.12 -6.84 -3.86
N GLY A 91 -18.53 -5.66 -3.65
CA GLY A 91 -17.59 -5.38 -2.56
C GLY A 91 -16.24 -6.09 -2.67
N ARG A 92 -15.90 -6.62 -3.84
CA ARG A 92 -14.65 -7.34 -4.03
C ARG A 92 -13.47 -6.41 -4.14
N LEU A 93 -12.31 -6.92 -3.72
CA LEU A 93 -11.09 -6.14 -3.55
C LEU A 93 -10.14 -6.28 -4.74
N THR A 94 -9.12 -5.43 -4.76
CA THR A 94 -8.00 -5.48 -5.72
C THR A 94 -7.22 -6.78 -5.65
N ALA A 95 -7.13 -7.39 -4.46
CA ALA A 95 -6.49 -8.69 -4.26
C ALA A 95 -7.53 -9.82 -4.24
N PRO A 96 -7.20 -11.01 -4.75
CA PRO A 96 -8.07 -12.19 -4.63
C PRO A 96 -8.09 -12.70 -3.18
N SER A 97 -9.15 -13.46 -2.85
CA SER A 97 -9.22 -14.17 -1.59
C SER A 97 -9.89 -15.52 -1.75
N ALA A 98 -9.35 -16.53 -1.10
CA ALA A 98 -9.92 -17.86 -1.08
C ALA A 98 -11.37 -17.82 -0.55
N LEU A 99 -12.29 -18.45 -1.30
CA LEU A 99 -13.73 -18.46 -0.99
C LEU A 99 -14.35 -17.05 -0.87
N ALA A 100 -13.67 -16.01 -1.34
CA ALA A 100 -14.07 -14.60 -1.17
C ALA A 100 -14.32 -14.19 0.30
N LEU A 101 -13.58 -14.77 1.25
CA LEU A 101 -13.77 -14.52 2.69
C LEU A 101 -12.99 -13.29 3.19
N TYR A 102 -11.96 -12.85 2.45
CA TYR A 102 -11.18 -11.65 2.75
C TYR A 102 -10.71 -11.56 4.22
N PRO A 103 -9.92 -12.54 4.71
CA PRO A 103 -9.50 -12.61 6.11
C PRO A 103 -8.50 -11.51 6.47
N ILE A 104 -7.86 -10.86 5.49
CA ILE A 104 -6.73 -9.97 5.75
C ILE A 104 -7.20 -8.59 6.18
N ARG A 105 -6.72 -8.15 7.36
CA ARG A 105 -6.84 -6.79 7.88
C ARG A 105 -5.52 -6.08 7.67
N ILE A 106 -5.55 -4.88 7.06
CA ILE A 106 -4.36 -4.09 6.74
C ILE A 106 -4.17 -3.04 7.81
N TYR A 107 -2.98 -3.00 8.40
CA TYR A 107 -2.57 -1.97 9.35
C TYR A 107 -1.41 -1.16 8.77
N ALA A 108 -1.53 0.15 8.83
CA ALA A 108 -0.55 1.13 8.38
C ALA A 108 0.17 1.72 9.58
N PHE A 109 1.49 1.56 9.63
CA PHE A 109 2.36 2.04 10.71
C PHE A 109 3.10 3.27 10.23
N PHE A 110 2.82 4.40 10.85
CA PHE A 110 3.50 5.68 10.64
C PHE A 110 4.29 6.07 11.90
N PRO A 111 5.19 7.07 11.82
CA PRO A 111 5.78 7.68 13.03
C PRO A 111 4.74 8.20 14.04
N GLU A 112 3.60 8.67 13.54
CA GLU A 112 2.52 9.30 14.32
C GLU A 112 1.55 8.30 14.94
N GLY A 113 1.51 7.07 14.44
CA GLY A 113 0.59 6.06 14.96
C GLY A 113 0.35 4.87 14.05
N VAL A 114 -0.47 3.96 14.54
CA VAL A 114 -0.93 2.79 13.79
C VAL A 114 -2.39 2.97 13.42
N TYR A 115 -2.71 2.71 12.16
CA TYR A 115 -4.05 2.84 11.60
C TYR A 115 -4.50 1.53 10.98
N ARG A 116 -5.79 1.22 11.10
CA ARG A 116 -6.43 0.13 10.38
C ARG A 116 -7.11 0.69 9.12
N TYR A 117 -6.89 0.04 8.00
CA TYR A 117 -7.55 0.38 6.75
C TYR A 117 -9.02 -0.07 6.75
N ASP A 118 -9.90 0.86 6.43
CA ASP A 118 -11.31 0.64 6.12
C ASP A 118 -11.53 0.91 4.63
N ALA A 119 -11.49 -0.16 3.82
CA ALA A 119 -11.67 -0.06 2.38
C ALA A 119 -13.08 0.43 2.00
N LYS A 120 -14.10 0.10 2.80
CA LYS A 120 -15.49 0.51 2.54
C LYS A 120 -15.70 1.99 2.85
N GLY A 121 -15.12 2.47 3.93
CA GLY A 121 -15.15 3.87 4.33
C GLY A 121 -14.12 4.72 3.59
N GLN A 122 -13.24 4.15 2.78
CA GLN A 122 -12.14 4.82 2.08
C GLN A 122 -11.30 5.67 3.04
N LYS A 123 -10.88 5.07 4.16
CA LYS A 123 -10.17 5.78 5.23
C LYS A 123 -9.23 4.86 6.02
N LEU A 124 -8.33 5.49 6.74
CA LEU A 124 -7.55 4.88 7.81
C LEU A 124 -8.13 5.32 9.16
N VAL A 125 -8.35 4.38 10.06
CA VAL A 125 -8.87 4.62 11.41
C VAL A 125 -7.77 4.32 12.42
N ARG A 126 -7.43 5.30 13.26
CA ARG A 126 -6.33 5.19 14.24
C ARG A 126 -6.64 4.11 15.27
N VAL A 127 -5.68 3.23 15.48
CA VAL A 127 -5.69 2.18 16.50
C VAL A 127 -4.94 2.63 17.75
N THR A 128 -3.78 3.27 17.55
CA THR A 128 -2.95 3.81 18.64
C THR A 128 -2.09 4.97 18.13
N GLU A 129 -1.65 5.83 19.03
CA GLU A 129 -0.72 6.93 18.78
C GLU A 129 0.72 6.49 19.01
N GLY A 130 1.66 7.25 18.48
CA GLY A 130 3.10 7.04 18.67
C GLY A 130 3.73 6.10 17.66
N ASP A 131 5.04 6.09 17.63
CA ASP A 131 5.83 5.31 16.69
C ASP A 131 5.97 3.85 17.13
N HIS A 132 5.26 2.97 16.43
CA HIS A 132 5.29 1.53 16.63
C HIS A 132 5.85 0.76 15.42
N ARG A 133 6.60 1.43 14.53
CA ARG A 133 7.15 0.80 13.32
C ARG A 133 8.10 -0.36 13.65
N ASN A 134 8.70 -0.39 14.84
CA ASN A 134 9.50 -1.51 15.33
C ASN A 134 8.72 -2.82 15.48
N LEU A 135 7.40 -2.78 15.55
CA LEU A 135 6.55 -3.97 15.58
C LEU A 135 6.22 -4.51 14.18
N ALA A 136 6.45 -3.73 13.12
CA ALA A 136 6.15 -4.14 11.74
C ALA A 136 7.23 -5.06 11.14
N GLY A 137 8.41 -5.15 11.76
CA GLY A 137 9.51 -6.03 11.31
C GLY A 137 10.78 -5.83 12.10
N ALA A 138 11.74 -6.75 11.91
CA ALA A 138 12.98 -6.80 12.68
C ALA A 138 14.21 -6.15 12.00
N GLN A 139 14.08 -5.74 10.73
CA GLN A 139 15.24 -5.22 10.00
C GLN A 139 15.32 -3.69 10.14
N PRO A 140 16.55 -3.09 10.24
CA PRO A 140 16.71 -1.67 10.55
C PRO A 140 15.97 -0.71 9.65
N PHE A 141 15.88 -0.99 8.35
CA PHE A 141 15.19 -0.12 7.39
C PHE A 141 13.66 -0.05 7.61
N VAL A 142 13.06 -0.99 8.35
CA VAL A 142 11.65 -0.92 8.75
C VAL A 142 11.41 0.27 9.69
N PHE A 143 12.39 0.60 10.52
CA PHE A 143 12.27 1.65 11.53
C PHE A 143 12.37 3.07 10.92
N THR A 144 12.92 3.19 9.72
CA THR A 144 13.08 4.46 9.01
C THR A 144 12.08 4.63 7.86
N ALA A 145 11.38 3.56 7.47
CA ALA A 145 10.37 3.63 6.42
C ALA A 145 9.27 4.64 6.78
N PRO A 146 8.83 5.52 5.87
CA PRO A 146 7.75 6.47 6.12
C PRO A 146 6.41 5.78 6.40
N LEU A 147 6.24 4.58 5.88
CA LEU A 147 5.07 3.72 6.05
C LEU A 147 5.50 2.26 6.06
N ASN A 148 4.99 1.48 7.00
CA ASN A 148 4.99 0.02 6.90
C ASN A 148 3.56 -0.51 6.90
N LEU A 149 3.28 -1.54 6.10
CA LEU A 149 1.99 -2.24 6.15
C LEU A 149 2.16 -3.61 6.80
N ALA A 150 1.25 -3.93 7.70
CA ALA A 150 1.12 -5.28 8.25
C ALA A 150 -0.21 -5.89 7.79
N TYR A 151 -0.14 -7.15 7.38
CA TYR A 151 -1.29 -7.93 6.93
C TYR A 151 -1.61 -8.96 8.01
N VAL A 152 -2.71 -8.73 8.72
CA VAL A 152 -3.14 -9.55 9.86
C VAL A 152 -4.32 -10.41 9.44
N ALA A 153 -4.19 -11.73 9.58
CA ALA A 153 -5.26 -12.65 9.25
C ALA A 153 -6.29 -12.75 10.41
N ASP A 154 -7.52 -12.38 10.13
CA ASP A 154 -8.67 -12.67 10.96
C ASP A 154 -9.20 -14.07 10.60
N MET A 155 -8.76 -15.06 11.35
CA MET A 155 -9.08 -16.46 11.06
C MET A 155 -10.54 -16.82 11.44
N SER A 156 -11.26 -15.97 12.18
CA SER A 156 -12.64 -16.22 12.59
C SER A 156 -13.60 -16.29 11.39
N VAL A 157 -13.25 -15.67 10.26
CA VAL A 157 -14.06 -15.74 9.02
C VAL A 157 -14.18 -17.16 8.45
N TYR A 158 -13.33 -18.08 8.89
CA TYR A 158 -13.35 -19.50 8.50
C TYR A 158 -14.12 -20.39 9.47
N GLU A 159 -14.62 -19.86 10.60
CA GLU A 159 -15.42 -20.62 11.55
C GLU A 159 -16.65 -21.23 10.87
N GLY A 160 -16.94 -22.49 11.17
CA GLY A 160 -18.01 -23.24 10.55
C GLY A 160 -17.80 -23.68 9.10
N LYS A 161 -16.65 -23.39 8.47
CA LYS A 161 -16.36 -23.77 7.07
C LYS A 161 -15.82 -25.18 6.90
N ASN A 162 -15.60 -25.93 7.98
CA ASN A 162 -15.05 -27.30 7.94
C ASN A 162 -13.71 -27.41 7.19
N ILE A 163 -12.84 -26.44 7.37
CA ILE A 163 -11.50 -26.38 6.75
C ILE A 163 -10.46 -26.65 7.83
N PRO A 164 -9.50 -27.58 7.63
CA PRO A 164 -8.43 -27.84 8.60
C PRO A 164 -7.62 -26.58 8.92
N ALA A 165 -7.27 -26.37 10.19
CA ALA A 165 -6.58 -25.14 10.63
C ALA A 165 -5.24 -24.89 9.91
N GLY A 166 -4.49 -25.95 9.56
CA GLY A 166 -3.29 -25.82 8.77
C GLY A 166 -3.56 -25.28 7.35
N HIS A 167 -4.68 -25.69 6.75
CA HIS A 167 -5.09 -25.21 5.44
C HIS A 167 -5.58 -23.75 5.49
N VAL A 168 -6.30 -23.37 6.57
CA VAL A 168 -6.69 -21.98 6.80
C VAL A 168 -5.47 -21.05 6.82
N ARG A 169 -4.40 -21.43 7.56
CA ARG A 169 -3.15 -20.64 7.59
C ARG A 169 -2.50 -20.50 6.21
N TYR A 170 -2.51 -21.58 5.44
CA TYR A 170 -2.00 -21.56 4.06
C TYR A 170 -2.80 -20.60 3.18
N LEU A 171 -4.13 -20.63 3.22
CA LEU A 171 -5.00 -19.72 2.47
C LEU A 171 -4.76 -18.25 2.88
N CYS A 172 -4.68 -17.97 4.19
CA CYS A 172 -4.37 -16.63 4.68
C CYS A 172 -3.01 -16.13 4.19
N GLY A 173 -2.00 -17.01 4.13
CA GLY A 173 -0.68 -16.67 3.60
C GLY A 173 -0.71 -16.32 2.12
N GLN A 174 -1.47 -17.07 1.33
CA GLN A 174 -1.67 -16.79 -0.11
C GLN A 174 -2.40 -15.46 -0.32
N ASP A 175 -3.48 -15.23 0.42
CA ASP A 175 -4.23 -13.97 0.36
C ASP A 175 -3.28 -12.80 0.70
N ALA A 176 -2.54 -12.87 1.83
CA ALA A 176 -1.61 -11.82 2.24
C ALA A 176 -0.53 -11.54 1.18
N ALA A 177 -0.02 -12.57 0.50
CA ALA A 177 0.97 -12.41 -0.57
C ALA A 177 0.37 -11.62 -1.76
N GLY A 178 -0.88 -11.89 -2.14
CA GLY A 178 -1.57 -11.15 -3.19
C GLY A 178 -1.72 -9.66 -2.85
N TYR A 179 -2.09 -9.34 -1.62
CA TYR A 179 -2.18 -7.94 -1.14
C TYR A 179 -0.81 -7.24 -1.20
N ALA A 180 0.24 -7.95 -0.76
CA ALA A 180 1.59 -7.38 -0.76
C ALA A 180 2.14 -7.17 -2.16
N GLU A 181 1.90 -8.10 -3.08
CA GLU A 181 2.41 -7.99 -4.44
C GLU A 181 1.74 -6.84 -5.21
N ASN A 182 0.44 -6.60 -4.99
CA ASN A 182 -0.21 -5.43 -5.55
C ASN A 182 0.49 -4.13 -5.16
N VAL A 183 0.95 -4.01 -3.90
CA VAL A 183 1.69 -2.82 -3.45
C VAL A 183 3.10 -2.77 -4.02
N ASN A 184 3.75 -3.93 -4.23
CA ASN A 184 5.08 -3.99 -4.85
C ASN A 184 5.06 -3.58 -6.33
N LEU A 185 3.91 -3.71 -6.99
CA LEU A 185 3.73 -3.36 -8.40
C LEU A 185 3.19 -1.93 -8.58
N TYR A 186 2.57 -1.35 -7.52
CA TYR A 186 2.08 0.01 -7.53
C TYR A 186 3.22 1.01 -7.38
#